data_c12167cfdbf34d1db351162e42cd93ec
#
_entry.id   c12167cfdbf34d1db351162e42cd93ec
#
_cell.length_a   1.000
_cell.length_b   1.000
_cell.length_c   1.000
_cell.angle_alpha   90.00
_cell.angle_beta   90.00
_cell.angle_gamma   90.00
#
_symmetry.space_group_name_H-M   'P 1'
#
loop_
_entity.id
_entity.type
_entity.pdbx_description
1 polymer ?
#
loop_
_entity_poly.entity_id
_entity_poly.type
_entity_poly.pdbx_seq_one_letter_code
_entity_poly.pdbx_strand_id
1 'polypeptide(L)'
;MEQKKKVVVAFSGGLETSFTVMYLAKEKGYEVYAACANTGGFSEEQLKQNEENAYKLGAVKYVTLDVTQEYYEKSLKYMIFGNVLRNGTYPISVSSERIFQALAIARYAKEIGAEAIAHGSTGAGNDQIRFDMTFLVMTPGVEIITLTRDMSLSRQEEIDYLNKNGFEADFTKLKYSYNVGLWGTSICGGEILDSAQGLPETAYLKQVTKEGSELLRLEFKNGELHAVNGEVFEDKIAAIQKVEEIGAAYGIGRDMHVGDTIIGIKGRVGFEAAAPMLIIGAHRFLEKYTLSKWQQYWKDQVANWYGMFLHESQYLEPVMRDIEAMLQESQRNVNGTAILELRPLSFSTVGVESQDDLVKTKFGEYGEMQKGWTAEDAKGFIKVTSTPLRVYYANHKDEEV
;
A
#
# COMPACT_ATOMS: atom_id res chain seq x y z
N MET A 1 8.73 -34.42 31.24
CA MET A 1 8.03 -34.14 29.97
C MET A 1 8.90 -33.11 29.24
N GLU A 2 9.39 -33.45 28.08
CA GLU A 2 10.09 -32.46 27.25
C GLU A 2 9.15 -31.27 26.97
N GLN A 3 9.65 -30.05 27.16
CA GLN A 3 8.89 -28.85 26.90
C GLN A 3 8.64 -28.79 25.39
N LYS A 4 7.37 -28.72 24.99
CA LYS A 4 7.02 -28.63 23.57
C LYS A 4 7.52 -27.29 23.02
N LYS A 5 8.05 -27.30 21.80
CA LYS A 5 8.49 -26.12 21.11
C LYS A 5 7.34 -25.19 20.81
N LYS A 6 7.46 -23.90 21.15
CA LYS A 6 6.46 -22.88 20.85
C LYS A 6 6.69 -22.32 19.45
N VAL A 7 5.64 -22.29 18.64
CA VAL A 7 5.67 -21.68 17.30
C VAL A 7 4.52 -20.71 17.13
N VAL A 8 4.82 -19.52 16.61
CA VAL A 8 3.81 -18.56 16.14
C VAL A 8 3.59 -18.76 14.65
N VAL A 9 2.36 -19.00 14.25
CA VAL A 9 1.97 -19.06 12.82
C VAL A 9 1.32 -17.75 12.43
N ALA A 10 1.85 -17.07 11.41
CA ALA A 10 1.21 -15.94 10.75
C ALA A 10 -0.05 -16.46 10.03
N PHE A 11 -1.18 -16.40 10.71
CA PHE A 11 -2.41 -17.10 10.34
C PHE A 11 -3.40 -16.16 9.69
N SER A 12 -3.76 -16.42 8.43
CA SER A 12 -4.74 -15.65 7.66
C SER A 12 -6.09 -16.37 7.49
N GLY A 13 -6.19 -17.64 7.91
CA GLY A 13 -7.34 -18.51 7.64
C GLY A 13 -7.33 -19.12 6.23
N GLY A 14 -6.33 -18.82 5.41
CA GLY A 14 -6.14 -19.43 4.08
C GLY A 14 -5.64 -20.87 4.16
N LEU A 15 -5.62 -21.56 3.00
CA LEU A 15 -5.23 -22.96 2.89
C LEU A 15 -3.84 -23.22 3.48
N GLU A 16 -2.84 -22.52 3.00
CA GLU A 16 -1.43 -22.72 3.32
C GLU A 16 -1.17 -22.53 4.84
N THR A 17 -1.82 -21.51 5.44
CA THR A 17 -1.69 -21.24 6.88
C THR A 17 -2.49 -22.24 7.72
N SER A 18 -3.63 -22.73 7.24
CA SER A 18 -4.41 -23.79 7.89
C SER A 18 -3.66 -25.12 7.87
N PHE A 19 -3.07 -25.47 6.74
CA PHE A 19 -2.17 -26.62 6.64
C PHE A 19 -1.01 -26.51 7.63
N THR A 20 -0.34 -25.34 7.66
CA THR A 20 0.80 -25.09 8.55
C THR A 20 0.44 -25.28 10.02
N VAL A 21 -0.68 -24.72 10.48
CA VAL A 21 -1.14 -24.89 11.88
C VAL A 21 -1.34 -26.37 12.22
N MET A 22 -2.10 -27.08 11.37
CA MET A 22 -2.43 -28.48 11.65
C MET A 22 -1.19 -29.39 11.61
N TYR A 23 -0.32 -29.21 10.61
CA TYR A 23 0.90 -30.00 10.47
C TYR A 23 1.85 -29.82 11.65
N LEU A 24 2.10 -28.57 12.06
CA LEU A 24 2.98 -28.28 13.20
C LEU A 24 2.40 -28.83 14.53
N ALA A 25 1.09 -28.74 14.71
CA ALA A 25 0.44 -29.30 15.91
C ALA A 25 0.47 -30.82 15.95
N LYS A 26 0.10 -31.49 14.83
CA LYS A 26 -0.07 -32.97 14.79
C LYS A 26 1.21 -33.73 14.52
N GLU A 27 1.98 -33.31 13.47
CA GLU A 27 3.15 -34.09 13.05
C GLU A 27 4.43 -33.70 13.82
N LYS A 28 4.54 -32.41 14.20
CA LYS A 28 5.70 -31.92 14.95
C LYS A 28 5.46 -31.87 16.47
N GLY A 29 4.22 -31.93 16.89
CA GLY A 29 3.84 -31.87 18.32
C GLY A 29 4.14 -30.52 18.97
N TYR A 30 4.23 -29.43 18.20
CA TYR A 30 4.52 -28.09 18.70
C TYR A 30 3.32 -27.45 19.40
N GLU A 31 3.58 -26.51 20.31
CA GLU A 31 2.57 -25.59 20.80
C GLU A 31 2.36 -24.47 19.80
N VAL A 32 1.27 -24.54 19.04
CA VAL A 32 0.99 -23.61 17.94
C VAL A 32 0.15 -22.43 18.43
N TYR A 33 0.67 -21.23 18.28
CA TYR A 33 0.00 -19.97 18.52
C TYR A 33 -0.36 -19.35 17.16
N ALA A 34 -1.64 -19.37 16.80
CA ALA A 34 -2.12 -18.78 15.55
C ALA A 34 -2.33 -17.26 15.75
N ALA A 35 -1.58 -16.43 15.02
CA ALA A 35 -1.65 -14.99 15.13
C ALA A 35 -2.10 -14.35 13.81
N CYS A 36 -3.28 -13.71 13.82
CA CYS A 36 -3.83 -12.99 12.69
C CYS A 36 -3.50 -11.50 12.83
N ALA A 37 -2.62 -10.97 12.00
CA ALA A 37 -2.31 -9.54 11.97
C ALA A 37 -3.30 -8.81 11.04
N ASN A 38 -4.21 -8.03 11.63
CA ASN A 38 -5.24 -7.30 10.91
C ASN A 38 -4.76 -5.89 10.54
N THR A 39 -4.67 -5.62 9.25
CA THR A 39 -4.37 -4.31 8.64
C THR A 39 -5.61 -3.63 8.05
N GLY A 40 -6.81 -4.03 8.49
CA GLY A 40 -8.09 -3.48 8.06
C GLY A 40 -8.76 -4.24 6.90
N GLY A 41 -8.25 -5.45 6.56
CA GLY A 41 -8.80 -6.28 5.49
C GLY A 41 -9.80 -7.34 5.94
N PHE A 42 -9.98 -7.57 7.25
CA PHE A 42 -10.87 -8.58 7.79
C PHE A 42 -12.12 -7.97 8.44
N SER A 43 -13.28 -8.56 8.18
CA SER A 43 -14.49 -8.26 8.94
C SER A 43 -14.46 -8.98 10.32
N GLU A 44 -15.29 -8.52 11.25
CA GLU A 44 -15.42 -9.16 12.58
C GLU A 44 -15.83 -10.65 12.46
N GLU A 45 -16.73 -10.95 11.50
CA GLU A 45 -17.15 -12.33 11.26
C GLU A 45 -16.00 -13.19 10.73
N GLN A 46 -15.17 -12.66 9.83
CA GLN A 46 -14.00 -13.36 9.33
C GLN A 46 -12.97 -13.62 10.45
N LEU A 47 -12.72 -12.63 11.31
CA LEU A 47 -11.82 -12.79 12.45
C LEU A 47 -12.32 -13.86 13.42
N LYS A 48 -13.62 -13.89 13.71
CA LYS A 48 -14.25 -14.92 14.55
C LYS A 48 -14.16 -16.30 13.91
N GLN A 49 -14.42 -16.40 12.61
CA GLN A 49 -14.29 -17.67 11.88
C GLN A 49 -12.83 -18.16 11.87
N ASN A 50 -11.87 -17.25 11.72
CA ASN A 50 -10.45 -17.58 11.80
C ASN A 50 -10.08 -18.12 13.18
N GLU A 51 -10.59 -17.54 14.27
CA GLU A 51 -10.39 -18.04 15.62
C GLU A 51 -10.92 -19.46 15.80
N GLU A 52 -12.17 -19.71 15.41
CA GLU A 52 -12.78 -21.03 15.48
C GLU A 52 -11.99 -22.07 14.67
N ASN A 53 -11.56 -21.70 13.47
CA ASN A 53 -10.78 -22.59 12.60
C ASN A 53 -9.39 -22.85 13.18
N ALA A 54 -8.72 -21.86 13.75
CA ALA A 54 -7.40 -22.04 14.38
C ALA A 54 -7.44 -23.11 15.48
N TYR A 55 -8.45 -23.07 16.34
CA TYR A 55 -8.61 -24.09 17.39
C TYR A 55 -8.94 -25.48 16.83
N LYS A 56 -9.80 -25.57 15.80
CA LYS A 56 -10.09 -26.86 15.12
C LYS A 56 -8.85 -27.45 14.45
N LEU A 57 -7.93 -26.61 13.97
CA LEU A 57 -6.67 -27.01 13.35
C LEU A 57 -5.62 -27.46 14.37
N GLY A 58 -5.85 -27.23 15.67
CA GLY A 58 -4.98 -27.67 16.76
C GLY A 58 -4.11 -26.58 17.37
N ALA A 59 -4.37 -25.31 17.08
CA ALA A 59 -3.72 -24.20 17.79
C ALA A 59 -4.08 -24.21 19.27
N VAL A 60 -3.10 -23.98 20.16
CA VAL A 60 -3.32 -23.83 21.59
C VAL A 60 -3.85 -22.45 21.95
N LYS A 61 -3.59 -21.47 21.11
CA LYS A 61 -4.08 -20.10 21.27
C LYS A 61 -4.23 -19.43 19.91
N TYR A 62 -5.27 -18.62 19.79
CA TYR A 62 -5.45 -17.66 18.70
C TYR A 62 -5.35 -16.24 19.23
N VAL A 63 -4.84 -15.32 18.42
CA VAL A 63 -4.82 -13.88 18.72
C VAL A 63 -5.02 -13.08 17.43
N THR A 64 -5.86 -12.05 17.50
CA THR A 64 -5.92 -10.99 16.50
C THR A 64 -5.02 -9.84 16.95
N LEU A 65 -4.04 -9.51 16.14
CA LEU A 65 -3.15 -8.36 16.33
C LEU A 65 -3.66 -7.23 15.44
N ASP A 66 -4.39 -6.29 16.03
CA ASP A 66 -4.84 -5.10 15.28
C ASP A 66 -3.66 -4.14 15.11
N VAL A 67 -3.29 -3.90 13.86
CA VAL A 67 -2.20 -3.01 13.47
C VAL A 67 -2.66 -1.89 12.53
N THR A 68 -3.96 -1.67 12.40
CA THR A 68 -4.54 -0.69 11.47
C THR A 68 -4.04 0.73 11.75
N GLN A 69 -4.04 1.15 13.03
CA GLN A 69 -3.55 2.46 13.44
C GLN A 69 -2.04 2.59 13.20
N GLU A 70 -1.26 1.57 13.58
CA GLU A 70 0.19 1.58 13.35
C GLU A 70 0.52 1.63 11.86
N TYR A 71 -0.20 0.89 11.03
CA TYR A 71 -0.05 0.89 9.59
C TYR A 71 -0.35 2.26 8.98
N TYR A 72 -1.40 2.94 9.44
CA TYR A 72 -1.67 4.32 9.04
C TYR A 72 -0.52 5.25 9.43
N GLU A 73 -0.19 5.32 10.72
CA GLU A 73 0.77 6.28 11.28
C GLU A 73 2.19 6.12 10.72
N LYS A 74 2.60 4.89 10.45
CA LYS A 74 3.97 4.57 10.05
C LYS A 74 4.15 4.29 8.56
N SER A 75 3.07 4.22 7.79
CA SER A 75 3.16 3.95 6.36
C SER A 75 2.18 4.76 5.54
N LEU A 76 0.87 4.57 5.69
CA LEU A 76 -0.11 5.16 4.78
C LEU A 76 -0.04 6.69 4.78
N LYS A 77 0.17 7.31 5.93
CA LYS A 77 0.39 8.74 6.07
C LYS A 77 1.51 9.23 5.14
N TYR A 78 2.64 8.56 5.13
CA TYR A 78 3.78 8.93 4.29
C TYR A 78 3.56 8.57 2.81
N MET A 79 2.78 7.54 2.52
CA MET A 79 2.35 7.24 1.15
C MET A 79 1.43 8.35 0.60
N ILE A 80 0.56 8.92 1.43
CA ILE A 80 -0.25 10.10 1.08
C ILE A 80 0.66 11.31 0.86
N PHE A 81 1.52 11.64 1.83
CA PHE A 81 2.45 12.78 1.75
C PHE A 81 3.36 12.72 0.53
N GLY A 82 3.80 11.52 0.19
CA GLY A 82 4.62 11.28 -0.99
C GLY A 82 3.84 11.17 -2.30
N ASN A 83 2.51 11.09 -2.27
CA ASN A 83 1.69 10.73 -3.43
C ASN A 83 2.18 9.44 -4.10
N VAL A 84 2.47 8.41 -3.29
CA VAL A 84 3.21 7.22 -3.71
C VAL A 84 2.36 6.31 -4.59
N LEU A 85 2.75 6.21 -5.85
CA LEU A 85 2.19 5.26 -6.82
C LEU A 85 3.36 4.57 -7.54
N ARG A 86 3.48 3.27 -7.38
CA ARG A 86 4.51 2.50 -8.10
C ARG A 86 4.24 2.55 -9.61
N ASN A 87 5.25 2.92 -10.37
CA ASN A 87 5.17 3.14 -11.81
C ASN A 87 4.02 4.10 -12.21
N GLY A 88 3.66 5.05 -11.34
CA GLY A 88 2.59 6.02 -11.57
C GLY A 88 1.17 5.46 -11.50
N THR A 89 0.99 4.19 -11.14
CA THR A 89 -0.30 3.49 -11.23
C THR A 89 -0.71 2.82 -9.93
N TYR A 90 0.15 1.99 -9.33
CA TYR A 90 -0.22 1.08 -8.25
C TYR A 90 0.05 1.68 -6.86
N PRO A 91 -0.96 1.75 -5.96
CA PRO A 91 -0.80 2.36 -4.63
C PRO A 91 -0.10 1.46 -3.61
N ILE A 92 0.55 0.39 -4.03
CA ILE A 92 1.36 -0.53 -3.20
C ILE A 92 0.55 -1.14 -2.02
N SER A 93 -0.71 -1.43 -2.21
CA SER A 93 -1.62 -1.87 -1.15
C SER A 93 -1.09 -3.10 -0.39
N VAL A 94 -0.80 -4.19 -1.09
CA VAL A 94 -0.35 -5.45 -0.46
C VAL A 94 1.05 -5.35 0.13
N SER A 95 1.99 -4.75 -0.61
CA SER A 95 3.40 -4.71 -0.16
C SER A 95 3.56 -3.94 1.14
N SER A 96 2.87 -2.81 1.28
CA SER A 96 2.98 -1.96 2.46
C SER A 96 2.41 -2.62 3.71
N GLU A 97 1.28 -3.33 3.61
CA GLU A 97 0.67 -3.97 4.78
C GLU A 97 1.43 -5.21 5.27
N ARG A 98 2.03 -6.02 4.36
CA ARG A 98 2.77 -7.24 4.73
C ARG A 98 3.90 -6.98 5.72
N ILE A 99 4.55 -5.83 5.60
CA ILE A 99 5.62 -5.43 6.52
C ILE A 99 5.07 -5.24 7.93
N PHE A 100 3.93 -4.56 8.08
CA PHE A 100 3.31 -4.31 9.39
C PHE A 100 2.73 -5.59 10.00
N GLN A 101 2.19 -6.47 9.17
CA GLN A 101 1.80 -7.82 9.59
C GLN A 101 3.00 -8.59 10.13
N ALA A 102 4.11 -8.63 9.41
CA ALA A 102 5.33 -9.31 9.83
C ALA A 102 5.92 -8.72 11.13
N LEU A 103 5.94 -7.38 11.27
CA LEU A 103 6.38 -6.70 12.49
C LEU A 103 5.55 -7.09 13.72
N ALA A 104 4.23 -7.13 13.57
CA ALA A 104 3.33 -7.52 14.65
C ALA A 104 3.54 -8.98 15.07
N ILE A 105 3.63 -9.88 14.12
CA ILE A 105 3.91 -11.31 14.36
C ILE A 105 5.26 -11.49 15.06
N ALA A 106 6.31 -10.80 14.60
CA ALA A 106 7.64 -10.85 15.22
C ALA A 106 7.63 -10.35 16.67
N ARG A 107 6.91 -9.26 16.96
CA ARG A 107 6.75 -8.74 18.33
C ARG A 107 6.03 -9.72 19.23
N TYR A 108 4.92 -10.28 18.75
CA TYR A 108 4.18 -11.29 19.49
C TYR A 108 5.01 -12.55 19.77
N ALA A 109 5.78 -13.02 18.78
CA ALA A 109 6.66 -14.16 18.96
C ALA A 109 7.71 -13.92 20.06
N LYS A 110 8.30 -12.72 20.12
CA LYS A 110 9.20 -12.32 21.21
C LYS A 110 8.50 -12.29 22.58
N GLU A 111 7.30 -11.70 22.63
CA GLU A 111 6.53 -11.56 23.86
C GLU A 111 6.27 -12.91 24.55
N ILE A 112 5.90 -13.93 23.73
CA ILE A 112 5.59 -15.25 24.28
C ILE A 112 6.81 -16.18 24.38
N GLY A 113 8.00 -15.72 23.96
CA GLY A 113 9.22 -16.51 23.93
C GLY A 113 9.11 -17.67 22.93
N ALA A 114 8.58 -17.44 21.74
CA ALA A 114 8.50 -18.46 20.70
C ALA A 114 9.87 -18.81 20.15
N GLU A 115 10.09 -20.11 19.90
CA GLU A 115 11.35 -20.66 19.35
C GLU A 115 11.31 -20.72 17.81
N ALA A 116 10.09 -20.62 17.23
CA ALA A 116 9.90 -20.59 15.79
C ALA A 116 8.74 -19.65 15.39
N ILE A 117 8.83 -19.12 14.18
CA ILE A 117 7.75 -18.40 13.49
C ILE A 117 7.51 -19.11 12.16
N ALA A 118 6.24 -19.33 11.82
CA ALA A 118 5.86 -19.95 10.55
C ALA A 118 4.94 -19.05 9.73
N HIS A 119 5.03 -19.17 8.41
CA HIS A 119 4.09 -18.51 7.47
C HIS A 119 3.82 -19.40 6.26
N GLY A 120 2.69 -19.14 5.59
CA GLY A 120 2.23 -19.90 4.42
C GLY A 120 2.62 -19.33 3.06
N SER A 121 3.58 -18.40 2.99
CA SER A 121 3.96 -17.82 1.69
C SER A 121 4.68 -18.85 0.81
N THR A 122 4.25 -18.91 -0.45
CA THR A 122 4.84 -19.80 -1.45
C THR A 122 6.14 -19.22 -2.02
N GLY A 123 6.95 -20.05 -2.67
CA GLY A 123 8.18 -19.63 -3.37
C GLY A 123 7.95 -18.77 -4.63
N ALA A 124 6.69 -18.63 -5.07
CA ALA A 124 6.36 -17.93 -6.33
C ALA A 124 6.18 -16.42 -6.19
N GLY A 125 5.87 -15.93 -4.96
CA GLY A 125 5.53 -14.53 -4.71
C GLY A 125 6.57 -13.75 -3.93
N ASN A 126 6.33 -12.45 -3.77
CA ASN A 126 7.18 -11.54 -3.00
C ASN A 126 7.00 -11.67 -1.48
N ASP A 127 5.85 -12.18 -1.02
CA ASP A 127 5.48 -12.16 0.40
C ASP A 127 6.43 -12.98 1.26
N GLN A 128 6.99 -14.09 0.73
CA GLN A 128 8.03 -14.86 1.41
C GLN A 128 9.22 -13.95 1.82
N ILE A 129 9.66 -13.07 0.92
CA ILE A 129 10.78 -12.16 1.19
C ILE A 129 10.40 -11.13 2.26
N ARG A 130 9.18 -10.60 2.20
CA ARG A 130 8.70 -9.61 3.16
C ARG A 130 8.61 -10.15 4.57
N PHE A 131 8.11 -11.36 4.73
CA PHE A 131 8.05 -12.03 6.02
C PHE A 131 9.44 -12.44 6.50
N ASP A 132 10.20 -13.18 5.70
CA ASP A 132 11.52 -13.69 6.09
C ASP A 132 12.48 -12.56 6.47
N MET A 133 12.62 -11.51 5.65
CA MET A 133 13.52 -10.39 5.95
C MET A 133 13.14 -9.70 7.26
N THR A 134 11.84 -9.46 7.47
CA THR A 134 11.37 -8.83 8.71
C THR A 134 11.66 -9.72 9.92
N PHE A 135 11.40 -11.03 9.83
CA PHE A 135 11.65 -11.97 10.93
C PHE A 135 13.15 -12.11 11.22
N LEU A 136 14.01 -12.24 10.21
CA LEU A 136 15.46 -12.32 10.39
C LEU A 136 16.02 -11.11 11.15
N VAL A 137 15.51 -9.92 10.87
CA VAL A 137 15.95 -8.69 11.55
C VAL A 137 15.33 -8.55 12.93
N MET A 138 14.04 -8.82 13.06
CA MET A 138 13.29 -8.54 14.29
C MET A 138 13.40 -9.65 15.33
N THR A 139 13.65 -10.89 14.91
CA THR A 139 13.72 -12.08 15.79
C THR A 139 14.99 -12.90 15.51
N PRO A 140 16.18 -12.32 15.70
CA PRO A 140 17.43 -13.03 15.43
C PRO A 140 17.52 -14.29 16.29
N GLY A 141 17.84 -15.42 15.65
CA GLY A 141 17.94 -16.73 16.32
C GLY A 141 16.65 -17.50 16.48
N VAL A 142 15.48 -16.94 16.11
CA VAL A 142 14.21 -17.68 16.01
C VAL A 142 14.17 -18.41 14.67
N GLU A 143 13.77 -19.68 14.67
CA GLU A 143 13.63 -20.48 13.46
C GLU A 143 12.47 -19.98 12.60
N ILE A 144 12.67 -19.84 11.28
CA ILE A 144 11.60 -19.51 10.32
C ILE A 144 11.18 -20.82 9.63
N ILE A 145 9.89 -21.14 9.69
CA ILE A 145 9.31 -22.35 9.12
C ILE A 145 8.37 -21.99 7.98
N THR A 146 8.60 -22.57 6.80
CA THR A 146 7.86 -22.27 5.56
C THR A 146 7.46 -23.56 4.84
N LEU A 147 6.57 -24.35 5.47
CA LEU A 147 6.25 -25.71 5.04
C LEU A 147 5.83 -25.79 3.56
N THR A 148 4.92 -24.92 3.11
CA THR A 148 4.45 -24.90 1.72
C THR A 148 5.58 -24.71 0.72
N ARG A 149 6.52 -23.80 1.03
CA ARG A 149 7.70 -23.55 0.17
C ARG A 149 8.72 -24.68 0.26
N ASP A 150 9.07 -25.10 1.47
CA ASP A 150 10.18 -26.01 1.72
C ASP A 150 9.86 -27.45 1.33
N MET A 151 8.59 -27.84 1.46
CA MET A 151 8.09 -29.16 1.02
C MET A 151 7.61 -29.16 -0.43
N SER A 152 7.55 -27.99 -1.08
CA SER A 152 7.06 -27.83 -2.46
C SER A 152 5.68 -28.45 -2.69
N LEU A 153 4.79 -28.33 -1.70
CA LEU A 153 3.47 -28.94 -1.75
C LEU A 153 2.58 -28.25 -2.78
N SER A 154 1.84 -29.05 -3.50
CA SER A 154 0.73 -28.57 -4.32
C SER A 154 -0.49 -28.24 -3.43
N ARG A 155 -1.29 -27.30 -3.92
CA ARG A 155 -2.56 -26.94 -3.26
C ARG A 155 -3.46 -28.16 -2.98
N GLN A 156 -3.47 -29.15 -3.88
CA GLN A 156 -4.28 -30.36 -3.70
C GLN A 156 -3.75 -31.24 -2.55
N GLU A 157 -2.44 -31.37 -2.43
CA GLU A 157 -1.84 -32.14 -1.32
C GLU A 157 -2.14 -31.51 0.05
N GLU A 158 -2.15 -30.18 0.15
CA GLU A 158 -2.55 -29.49 1.36
C GLU A 158 -4.04 -29.70 1.70
N ILE A 159 -4.93 -29.63 0.71
CA ILE A 159 -6.37 -29.92 0.87
C ILE A 159 -6.58 -31.37 1.31
N ASP A 160 -5.93 -32.33 0.66
CA ASP A 160 -6.07 -33.76 0.97
C ASP A 160 -5.58 -34.05 2.41
N TYR A 161 -4.49 -33.40 2.83
CA TYR A 161 -3.98 -33.52 4.19
C TYR A 161 -5.00 -33.01 5.23
N LEU A 162 -5.57 -31.80 5.01
CA LEU A 162 -6.57 -31.22 5.90
C LEU A 162 -7.82 -32.09 6.00
N ASN A 163 -8.36 -32.55 4.86
CA ASN A 163 -9.53 -33.43 4.80
C ASN A 163 -9.30 -34.76 5.52
N LYS A 164 -8.15 -35.41 5.27
CA LYS A 164 -7.75 -36.65 5.94
C LYS A 164 -7.69 -36.49 7.44
N ASN A 165 -7.39 -35.29 7.93
CA ASN A 165 -7.27 -34.96 9.34
C ASN A 165 -8.55 -34.37 9.95
N GLY A 166 -9.68 -34.38 9.22
CA GLY A 166 -11.01 -34.00 9.73
C GLY A 166 -11.29 -32.51 9.72
N PHE A 167 -10.55 -31.74 8.90
CA PHE A 167 -10.83 -30.32 8.67
C PHE A 167 -11.33 -30.12 7.22
N GLU A 168 -12.64 -30.11 7.09
CA GLU A 168 -13.33 -29.85 5.81
C GLU A 168 -13.59 -28.35 5.69
N ALA A 169 -12.73 -27.63 4.98
CA ALA A 169 -12.98 -26.26 4.58
C ALA A 169 -13.11 -26.20 3.05
N ASP A 170 -13.98 -25.33 2.58
CA ASP A 170 -14.14 -25.09 1.16
C ASP A 170 -12.96 -24.22 0.65
N PHE A 171 -11.89 -24.89 0.27
CA PHE A 171 -10.75 -24.28 -0.41
C PHE A 171 -10.86 -24.44 -1.93
N THR A 172 -12.07 -24.34 -2.48
CA THR A 172 -12.27 -24.43 -3.93
C THR A 172 -11.34 -23.45 -4.65
N LYS A 173 -10.78 -23.89 -5.77
CA LYS A 173 -9.91 -23.06 -6.59
C LYS A 173 -10.75 -21.96 -7.23
N LEU A 174 -10.78 -20.82 -6.61
CA LEU A 174 -11.38 -19.63 -7.20
C LEU A 174 -10.56 -19.21 -8.42
N LYS A 175 -11.25 -18.66 -9.43
CA LYS A 175 -10.60 -18.13 -10.65
C LYS A 175 -9.63 -17.00 -10.31
N TYR A 176 -9.94 -16.22 -9.28
CA TYR A 176 -9.14 -15.11 -8.81
C TYR A 176 -8.74 -15.30 -7.35
N SER A 177 -7.56 -14.84 -7.01
CA SER A 177 -7.08 -14.69 -5.62
C SER A 177 -7.10 -13.21 -5.24
N TYR A 178 -7.71 -12.90 -4.11
CA TYR A 178 -7.88 -11.54 -3.61
C TYR A 178 -7.04 -11.32 -2.36
N ASN A 179 -6.38 -10.15 -2.30
CA ASN A 179 -5.82 -9.64 -1.06
C ASN A 179 -6.53 -8.32 -0.75
N VAL A 180 -7.46 -8.37 0.21
CA VAL A 180 -8.25 -7.23 0.65
C VAL A 180 -7.53 -6.52 1.78
N GLY A 181 -7.39 -5.20 1.72
CA GLY A 181 -6.75 -4.39 2.75
C GLY A 181 -7.35 -2.98 2.82
N LEU A 182 -6.97 -2.23 3.84
CA LEU A 182 -7.42 -0.84 4.05
C LEU A 182 -7.03 0.07 2.86
N TRP A 183 -5.88 -0.19 2.22
CA TRP A 183 -5.32 0.63 1.15
C TRP A 183 -5.57 0.07 -0.25
N GLY A 184 -6.61 -0.75 -0.40
CA GLY A 184 -7.05 -1.33 -1.67
C GLY A 184 -6.98 -2.85 -1.70
N THR A 185 -7.53 -3.41 -2.75
CA THR A 185 -7.62 -4.85 -3.00
C THR A 185 -6.81 -5.20 -4.23
N SER A 186 -5.92 -6.18 -4.13
CA SER A 186 -5.27 -6.76 -5.31
C SER A 186 -5.98 -8.01 -5.79
N ILE A 187 -5.96 -8.21 -7.12
CA ILE A 187 -6.65 -9.29 -7.83
C ILE A 187 -5.62 -10.04 -8.68
N CYS A 188 -5.41 -11.32 -8.40
CA CYS A 188 -4.45 -12.17 -9.09
C CYS A 188 -5.14 -13.35 -9.76
N GLY A 189 -4.59 -13.86 -10.87
CA GLY A 189 -5.15 -15.02 -11.61
C GLY A 189 -6.11 -14.61 -12.73
N GLY A 190 -6.74 -15.61 -13.35
CA GLY A 190 -7.66 -15.37 -14.44
C GLY A 190 -7.01 -14.70 -15.66
N GLU A 191 -7.68 -13.72 -16.22
CA GLU A 191 -7.30 -13.04 -17.47
C GLU A 191 -5.99 -12.25 -17.35
N ILE A 192 -5.57 -11.84 -16.15
CA ILE A 192 -4.31 -11.10 -16.00
C ILE A 192 -3.06 -11.93 -16.30
N LEU A 193 -3.18 -13.23 -16.42
CA LEU A 193 -2.08 -14.10 -16.84
C LEU A 193 -1.75 -13.94 -18.34
N ASP A 194 -2.69 -13.40 -19.13
CA ASP A 194 -2.49 -13.07 -20.53
C ASP A 194 -2.30 -11.56 -20.71
N SER A 195 -1.17 -11.15 -21.30
CA SER A 195 -0.82 -9.73 -21.49
C SER A 195 -1.83 -8.95 -22.34
N ALA A 196 -2.58 -9.62 -23.20
CA ALA A 196 -3.56 -9.01 -24.09
C ALA A 196 -4.95 -8.85 -23.46
N GLN A 197 -5.17 -9.37 -22.25
CA GLN A 197 -6.49 -9.37 -21.61
C GLN A 197 -6.52 -8.46 -20.38
N GLY A 198 -7.67 -7.80 -20.18
CA GLY A 198 -8.01 -7.09 -18.95
C GLY A 198 -8.95 -7.89 -18.06
N LEU A 199 -9.12 -7.45 -16.81
CA LEU A 199 -10.11 -8.05 -15.90
C LEU A 199 -11.53 -7.72 -16.37
N PRO A 200 -12.45 -8.70 -16.44
CA PRO A 200 -13.86 -8.44 -16.66
C PRO A 200 -14.50 -7.79 -15.43
N GLU A 201 -15.64 -7.12 -15.63
CA GLU A 201 -16.39 -6.47 -14.54
C GLU A 201 -16.65 -7.42 -13.34
N THR A 202 -16.95 -8.68 -13.63
CA THR A 202 -17.22 -9.71 -12.64
C THR A 202 -16.02 -10.11 -11.76
N ALA A 203 -14.81 -9.68 -12.12
CA ALA A 203 -13.61 -9.93 -11.33
C ALA A 203 -13.45 -8.94 -10.16
N TYR A 204 -14.09 -7.78 -10.22
CA TYR A 204 -14.02 -6.80 -9.16
C TYR A 204 -15.01 -7.12 -8.04
N LEU A 205 -14.58 -6.97 -6.78
CA LEU A 205 -15.42 -7.28 -5.62
C LEU A 205 -16.53 -6.24 -5.42
N LYS A 206 -16.25 -4.97 -5.72
CA LYS A 206 -17.22 -3.88 -5.59
C LYS A 206 -17.72 -3.48 -6.97
N GLN A 207 -19.01 -3.55 -7.19
CA GLN A 207 -19.63 -3.25 -8.48
C GLN A 207 -19.97 -1.77 -8.61
N VAL A 208 -19.99 -1.24 -9.86
CA VAL A 208 -20.42 0.13 -10.14
C VAL A 208 -21.92 0.24 -9.87
N THR A 209 -22.33 1.15 -8.99
CA THR A 209 -23.72 1.37 -8.59
C THR A 209 -24.21 2.79 -8.83
N LYS A 210 -23.29 3.71 -9.12
CA LYS A 210 -23.57 5.13 -9.36
C LYS A 210 -23.50 5.46 -10.84
N GLU A 211 -24.41 6.32 -11.28
CA GLU A 211 -24.46 6.92 -12.61
C GLU A 211 -24.33 8.45 -12.50
N GLY A 212 -23.95 9.11 -13.58
CA GLY A 212 -23.80 10.56 -13.61
C GLY A 212 -22.51 11.04 -12.93
N SER A 213 -22.53 12.29 -12.45
CA SER A 213 -21.39 12.89 -11.75
C SER A 213 -21.75 13.45 -10.38
N GLU A 214 -20.80 13.46 -9.47
CA GLU A 214 -20.94 14.01 -8.12
C GLU A 214 -19.63 14.70 -7.72
N LEU A 215 -19.72 15.79 -6.96
CA LEU A 215 -18.54 16.44 -6.39
C LEU A 215 -18.16 15.79 -5.07
N LEU A 216 -16.88 15.44 -4.95
CA LEU A 216 -16.25 15.00 -3.71
C LEU A 216 -15.28 16.08 -3.22
N ARG A 217 -15.45 16.49 -1.96
CA ARG A 217 -14.60 17.48 -1.30
C ARG A 217 -13.74 16.78 -0.25
N LEU A 218 -12.43 16.81 -0.43
CA LEU A 218 -11.45 16.25 0.52
C LEU A 218 -10.64 17.39 1.14
N GLU A 219 -10.83 17.60 2.44
CA GLU A 219 -10.09 18.60 3.21
C GLU A 219 -8.85 17.97 3.84
N PHE A 220 -7.72 18.67 3.71
CA PHE A 220 -6.45 18.27 4.31
C PHE A 220 -5.96 19.30 5.32
N LYS A 221 -5.36 18.83 6.41
CA LYS A 221 -4.61 19.63 7.40
C LYS A 221 -3.22 19.05 7.57
N ASN A 222 -2.20 19.86 7.33
CA ASN A 222 -0.81 19.41 7.33
C ASN A 222 -0.61 18.14 6.49
N GLY A 223 -1.27 18.06 5.34
CA GLY A 223 -1.23 16.93 4.42
C GLY A 223 -2.07 15.71 4.79
N GLU A 224 -2.60 15.64 6.01
CA GLU A 224 -3.46 14.53 6.44
C GLU A 224 -4.93 14.80 6.08
N LEU A 225 -5.63 13.76 5.60
CA LEU A 225 -7.07 13.83 5.34
C LEU A 225 -7.82 14.15 6.64
N HIS A 226 -8.54 15.27 6.65
CA HIS A 226 -9.23 15.80 7.82
C HIS A 226 -10.75 15.68 7.72
N ALA A 227 -11.33 16.01 6.55
CA ALA A 227 -12.76 15.93 6.34
C ALA A 227 -13.12 15.42 4.93
N VAL A 228 -14.27 14.76 4.84
CA VAL A 228 -14.87 14.26 3.59
C VAL A 228 -16.25 14.90 3.46
N ASN A 229 -16.49 15.68 2.39
CA ASN A 229 -17.73 16.42 2.15
C ASN A 229 -18.19 17.29 3.34
N GLY A 230 -17.24 17.84 4.09
CA GLY A 230 -17.49 18.68 5.27
C GLY A 230 -17.68 17.90 6.59
N GLU A 231 -17.76 16.59 6.55
CA GLU A 231 -17.74 15.74 7.74
C GLU A 231 -16.29 15.53 8.22
N VAL A 232 -16.00 15.95 9.47
CA VAL A 232 -14.68 15.85 10.08
C VAL A 232 -14.46 14.46 10.66
N PHE A 233 -13.29 13.87 10.40
CA PHE A 233 -12.87 12.58 10.92
C PHE A 233 -11.63 12.73 11.79
N GLU A 234 -11.77 12.44 13.08
CA GLU A 234 -10.61 12.28 13.98
C GLU A 234 -9.90 10.95 13.70
N ASP A 235 -10.67 9.90 13.45
CA ASP A 235 -10.17 8.60 13.00
C ASP A 235 -9.85 8.62 11.49
N LYS A 236 -8.57 8.57 11.17
CA LYS A 236 -8.07 8.58 9.79
C LYS A 236 -8.41 7.31 9.01
N ILE A 237 -8.58 6.20 9.71
CA ILE A 237 -8.98 4.93 9.11
C ILE A 237 -10.43 5.04 8.64
N ALA A 238 -11.32 5.58 9.49
CA ALA A 238 -12.71 5.84 9.12
C ALA A 238 -12.82 6.82 7.94
N ALA A 239 -11.96 7.84 7.89
CA ALA A 239 -11.92 8.77 6.76
C ALA A 239 -11.55 8.05 5.44
N ILE A 240 -10.52 7.19 5.46
CA ILE A 240 -10.11 6.38 4.29
C ILE A 240 -11.25 5.45 3.86
N GLN A 241 -11.89 4.76 4.80
CA GLN A 241 -13.01 3.87 4.53
C GLN A 241 -14.20 4.62 3.92
N LYS A 242 -14.47 5.85 4.37
CA LYS A 242 -15.52 6.69 3.80
C LYS A 242 -15.23 7.09 2.35
N VAL A 243 -13.99 7.46 2.05
CA VAL A 243 -13.59 7.76 0.66
C VAL A 243 -13.64 6.49 -0.21
N GLU A 244 -13.26 5.33 0.35
CA GLU A 244 -13.36 4.05 -0.36
C GLU A 244 -14.81 3.71 -0.71
N GLU A 245 -15.75 3.86 0.24
CA GLU A 245 -17.18 3.64 0.03
C GLU A 245 -17.72 4.49 -1.13
N ILE A 246 -17.41 5.81 -1.10
CA ILE A 246 -17.86 6.75 -2.12
C ILE A 246 -17.27 6.42 -3.48
N GLY A 247 -15.95 6.24 -3.56
CA GLY A 247 -15.26 6.05 -4.83
C GLY A 247 -15.51 4.69 -5.46
N ALA A 248 -15.64 3.63 -4.65
CA ALA A 248 -15.91 2.28 -5.13
C ALA A 248 -17.30 2.18 -5.77
N ALA A 249 -18.30 2.95 -5.31
CA ALA A 249 -19.61 3.02 -5.92
C ALA A 249 -19.56 3.52 -7.38
N TYR A 250 -18.54 4.28 -7.75
CA TYR A 250 -18.23 4.69 -9.13
C TYR A 250 -17.24 3.76 -9.85
N GLY A 251 -16.71 2.72 -9.19
CA GLY A 251 -15.66 1.86 -9.76
C GLY A 251 -14.32 2.57 -9.96
N ILE A 252 -14.08 3.68 -9.27
CA ILE A 252 -12.83 4.43 -9.35
C ILE A 252 -11.68 3.61 -8.74
N GLY A 253 -10.46 3.80 -9.27
CA GLY A 253 -9.27 3.13 -8.75
C GLY A 253 -9.08 1.70 -9.22
N ARG A 254 -9.79 1.27 -10.25
CA ARG A 254 -9.60 -0.01 -10.93
C ARG A 254 -8.57 0.14 -12.02
N ASP A 255 -7.51 -0.66 -11.95
CA ASP A 255 -6.46 -0.66 -12.97
C ASP A 255 -5.63 -1.95 -12.88
N MET A 256 -4.60 -2.03 -13.71
CA MET A 256 -3.68 -3.13 -13.79
C MET A 256 -2.25 -2.63 -13.66
N HIS A 257 -1.51 -3.18 -12.71
CA HIS A 257 -0.09 -2.91 -12.55
C HIS A 257 0.75 -3.99 -13.21
N VAL A 258 1.79 -3.57 -13.92
CA VAL A 258 2.87 -4.42 -14.42
C VAL A 258 4.19 -3.91 -13.87
N GLY A 259 4.94 -4.76 -13.20
CA GLY A 259 6.22 -4.36 -12.60
C GLY A 259 7.11 -5.52 -12.28
N ASP A 260 8.35 -5.22 -11.90
CA ASP A 260 9.31 -6.20 -11.47
C ASP A 260 8.98 -6.68 -10.06
N THR A 261 8.95 -8.00 -9.88
CA THR A 261 8.90 -8.62 -8.56
C THR A 261 10.28 -8.55 -7.90
N ILE A 262 10.35 -8.68 -6.56
CA ILE A 262 11.61 -8.71 -5.83
C ILE A 262 12.49 -9.88 -6.29
N ILE A 263 11.87 -10.98 -6.72
CA ILE A 263 12.55 -12.19 -7.23
C ILE A 263 13.01 -12.07 -8.69
N GLY A 264 12.84 -10.90 -9.33
CA GLY A 264 13.45 -10.56 -10.61
C GLY A 264 12.64 -10.92 -11.86
N ILE A 265 11.37 -11.31 -11.75
CA ILE A 265 10.48 -11.54 -12.90
C ILE A 265 9.40 -10.47 -12.99
N LYS A 266 8.87 -10.23 -14.20
CA LYS A 266 7.71 -9.35 -14.39
C LYS A 266 6.45 -9.99 -13.82
N GLY A 267 5.70 -9.24 -13.02
CA GLY A 267 4.40 -9.61 -12.50
C GLY A 267 3.31 -8.70 -13.02
N ARG A 268 2.10 -9.23 -13.15
CA ARG A 268 0.87 -8.46 -13.39
C ARG A 268 -0.09 -8.67 -12.23
N VAL A 269 -0.73 -7.60 -11.81
CA VAL A 269 -1.76 -7.63 -10.76
C VAL A 269 -2.85 -6.63 -11.13
N GLY A 270 -4.10 -7.08 -11.10
CA GLY A 270 -5.24 -6.17 -11.12
C GLY A 270 -5.49 -5.62 -9.72
N PHE A 271 -6.12 -4.47 -9.62
CA PHE A 271 -6.50 -3.90 -8.34
C PHE A 271 -7.74 -3.02 -8.42
N GLU A 272 -8.38 -2.87 -7.27
CA GLU A 272 -9.38 -1.84 -6.99
C GLU A 272 -8.96 -1.10 -5.71
N ALA A 273 -8.81 0.21 -5.80
CA ALA A 273 -8.25 1.04 -4.74
C ALA A 273 -8.79 2.48 -4.84
N ALA A 274 -10.08 2.65 -4.58
CA ALA A 274 -10.74 3.94 -4.77
C ALA A 274 -10.21 5.01 -3.83
N ALA A 275 -10.10 4.71 -2.53
CA ALA A 275 -9.58 5.67 -1.55
C ALA A 275 -8.15 6.11 -1.88
N PRO A 276 -7.17 5.21 -2.10
CA PRO A 276 -5.82 5.62 -2.47
C PRO A 276 -5.78 6.55 -3.67
N MET A 277 -6.49 6.22 -4.74
CA MET A 277 -6.45 7.00 -5.97
C MET A 277 -7.09 8.38 -5.80
N LEU A 278 -8.22 8.47 -5.10
CA LEU A 278 -8.88 9.74 -4.83
C LEU A 278 -8.10 10.61 -3.84
N ILE A 279 -7.60 10.03 -2.74
CA ILE A 279 -6.84 10.76 -1.72
C ILE A 279 -5.53 11.28 -2.30
N ILE A 280 -4.76 10.42 -2.98
CA ILE A 280 -3.49 10.81 -3.63
C ILE A 280 -3.74 11.84 -4.73
N GLY A 281 -4.79 11.66 -5.55
CA GLY A 281 -5.15 12.61 -6.59
C GLY A 281 -5.50 13.99 -6.05
N ALA A 282 -6.32 14.05 -5.01
CA ALA A 282 -6.72 15.27 -4.32
C ALA A 282 -5.54 15.95 -3.61
N HIS A 283 -4.75 15.17 -2.85
CA HIS A 283 -3.59 15.65 -2.13
C HIS A 283 -2.53 16.24 -3.08
N ARG A 284 -2.17 15.52 -4.13
CA ARG A 284 -1.23 16.00 -5.17
C ARG A 284 -1.75 17.26 -5.85
N PHE A 285 -3.06 17.39 -6.05
CA PHE A 285 -3.65 18.59 -6.63
C PHE A 285 -3.54 19.79 -5.69
N LEU A 286 -3.81 19.61 -4.40
CA LEU A 286 -3.65 20.65 -3.38
C LEU A 286 -2.18 21.10 -3.26
N GLU A 287 -1.23 20.17 -3.28
CA GLU A 287 0.21 20.48 -3.21
C GLU A 287 0.69 21.38 -4.35
N LYS A 288 0.11 21.28 -5.55
CA LYS A 288 0.45 22.18 -6.67
C LYS A 288 0.14 23.64 -6.37
N TYR A 289 -0.78 23.91 -5.45
CA TYR A 289 -1.14 25.25 -5.03
C TYR A 289 -0.36 25.73 -3.80
N THR A 290 0.13 24.81 -2.96
CA THR A 290 0.67 25.15 -1.63
C THR A 290 2.18 24.96 -1.51
N LEU A 291 2.80 24.15 -2.37
CA LEU A 291 4.24 23.91 -2.35
C LEU A 291 4.99 24.71 -3.40
N SER A 292 6.20 25.17 -3.03
CA SER A 292 7.10 25.77 -4.01
C SER A 292 7.58 24.73 -5.03
N LYS A 293 8.04 25.22 -6.20
CA LYS A 293 8.59 24.40 -7.28
C LYS A 293 9.62 23.37 -6.79
N TRP A 294 10.58 23.79 -5.96
CA TRP A 294 11.67 22.93 -5.52
C TRP A 294 11.25 21.96 -4.42
N GLN A 295 10.27 22.33 -3.57
CA GLN A 295 9.67 21.39 -2.61
C GLN A 295 8.99 20.24 -3.33
N GLN A 296 8.18 20.52 -4.36
CA GLN A 296 7.52 19.45 -5.15
C GLN A 296 8.55 18.53 -5.81
N TYR A 297 9.58 19.11 -6.45
CA TYR A 297 10.60 18.34 -7.14
C TYR A 297 11.34 17.36 -6.23
N TRP A 298 11.84 17.84 -5.08
CA TRP A 298 12.57 17.01 -4.15
C TRP A 298 11.68 15.99 -3.46
N LYS A 299 10.47 16.40 -3.06
CA LYS A 299 9.50 15.50 -2.45
C LYS A 299 9.17 14.31 -3.36
N ASP A 300 8.89 14.57 -4.65
CA ASP A 300 8.57 13.50 -5.60
C ASP A 300 9.73 12.51 -5.79
N GLN A 301 10.99 13.01 -5.76
CA GLN A 301 12.16 12.13 -5.84
C GLN A 301 12.26 11.20 -4.63
N VAL A 302 12.19 11.73 -3.41
CA VAL A 302 12.32 10.89 -2.20
C VAL A 302 11.10 9.98 -2.00
N ALA A 303 9.93 10.42 -2.42
CA ALA A 303 8.70 9.61 -2.35
C ALA A 303 8.76 8.37 -3.26
N ASN A 304 9.38 8.48 -4.44
CA ASN A 304 9.63 7.33 -5.31
C ASN A 304 10.51 6.27 -4.60
N TRP A 305 11.55 6.72 -3.88
CA TRP A 305 12.39 5.83 -3.09
C TRP A 305 11.62 5.22 -1.92
N TYR A 306 10.78 6.01 -1.23
CA TYR A 306 9.92 5.49 -0.17
C TYR A 306 9.07 4.32 -0.66
N GLY A 307 8.39 4.49 -1.80
CA GLY A 307 7.59 3.44 -2.42
C GLY A 307 8.41 2.22 -2.86
N MET A 308 9.63 2.45 -3.38
CA MET A 308 10.54 1.38 -3.76
C MET A 308 10.94 0.55 -2.53
N PHE A 309 11.41 1.19 -1.46
CA PHE A 309 11.81 0.51 -0.23
C PHE A 309 10.67 -0.28 0.41
N LEU A 310 9.44 0.28 0.43
CA LEU A 310 8.26 -0.47 0.88
C LEU A 310 8.04 -1.73 0.02
N HIS A 311 8.11 -1.60 -1.30
CA HIS A 311 7.91 -2.74 -2.19
C HIS A 311 8.98 -3.81 -2.01
N GLU A 312 10.26 -3.41 -1.87
CA GLU A 312 11.43 -4.27 -1.74
C GLU A 312 11.64 -4.81 -0.31
N SER A 313 10.68 -4.59 0.60
CA SER A 313 10.80 -5.01 2.01
C SER A 313 11.91 -4.34 2.81
N GLN A 314 12.34 -3.16 2.38
CA GLN A 314 13.45 -2.40 3.00
C GLN A 314 12.93 -1.34 4.00
N TYR A 315 11.74 -1.52 4.55
CA TYR A 315 11.15 -0.56 5.50
C TYR A 315 12.02 -0.31 6.74
N LEU A 316 12.81 -1.31 7.15
CA LEU A 316 13.69 -1.22 8.31
C LEU A 316 15.01 -0.49 8.02
N GLU A 317 15.29 -0.12 6.75
CA GLU A 317 16.45 0.70 6.42
C GLU A 317 16.37 2.07 7.11
N PRO A 318 17.45 2.53 7.77
CA PRO A 318 17.47 3.82 8.49
C PRO A 318 17.05 5.01 7.63
N VAL A 319 17.43 5.03 6.33
CA VAL A 319 17.10 6.09 5.39
C VAL A 319 15.58 6.30 5.22
N MET A 320 14.76 5.29 5.53
CA MET A 320 13.30 5.44 5.54
C MET A 320 12.85 6.52 6.53
N ARG A 321 13.50 6.60 7.69
CA ARG A 321 13.20 7.64 8.71
C ARG A 321 13.61 9.02 8.23
N ASP A 322 14.71 9.14 7.47
CA ASP A 322 15.14 10.41 6.89
C ASP A 322 14.13 10.88 5.82
N ILE A 323 13.66 9.97 4.98
CA ILE A 323 12.63 10.25 3.97
C ILE A 323 11.31 10.66 4.65
N GLU A 324 10.86 9.92 5.65
CA GLU A 324 9.64 10.23 6.41
C GLU A 324 9.71 11.62 7.06
N ALA A 325 10.86 11.99 7.64
CA ALA A 325 11.06 13.32 8.20
C ALA A 325 10.94 14.42 7.14
N MET A 326 11.51 14.21 5.95
CA MET A 326 11.40 15.15 4.83
C MET A 326 9.95 15.25 4.31
N LEU A 327 9.28 14.11 4.15
CA LEU A 327 7.88 14.08 3.73
C LEU A 327 7.00 14.81 4.74
N GLN A 328 7.17 14.55 6.04
CA GLN A 328 6.41 15.21 7.12
C GLN A 328 6.61 16.73 7.09
N GLU A 329 7.86 17.21 6.99
CA GLU A 329 8.16 18.63 6.98
C GLU A 329 7.57 19.34 5.76
N SER A 330 7.52 18.66 4.60
CA SER A 330 6.94 19.21 3.38
C SER A 330 5.44 19.52 3.50
N GLN A 331 4.74 18.89 4.46
CA GLN A 331 3.29 18.99 4.60
C GLN A 331 2.80 20.17 5.46
N ARG A 332 3.69 20.93 6.08
CA ARG A 332 3.35 22.03 7.00
C ARG A 332 2.30 23.00 6.45
N ASN A 333 2.38 23.32 5.16
CA ASN A 333 1.50 24.27 4.49
C ASN A 333 0.54 23.60 3.49
N VAL A 334 0.39 22.27 3.54
CA VAL A 334 -0.57 21.55 2.70
C VAL A 334 -1.91 21.50 3.44
N ASN A 335 -2.60 22.65 3.42
CA ASN A 335 -3.89 22.87 4.10
C ASN A 335 -4.93 23.37 3.11
N GLY A 336 -6.10 22.77 3.13
CA GLY A 336 -7.21 23.19 2.28
C GLY A 336 -8.06 22.04 1.76
N THR A 337 -9.00 22.38 0.91
CA THR A 337 -9.95 21.43 0.31
C THR A 337 -9.67 21.28 -1.17
N ALA A 338 -9.41 20.06 -1.61
CA ALA A 338 -9.42 19.70 -3.02
C ALA A 338 -10.82 19.23 -3.42
N ILE A 339 -11.30 19.69 -4.57
CA ILE A 339 -12.62 19.38 -5.12
C ILE A 339 -12.42 18.48 -6.34
N LEU A 340 -12.99 17.29 -6.29
CA LEU A 340 -12.97 16.28 -7.35
C LEU A 340 -14.37 16.13 -7.93
N GLU A 341 -14.49 15.91 -9.22
CA GLU A 341 -15.71 15.46 -9.87
C GLU A 341 -15.57 13.97 -10.18
N LEU A 342 -16.42 13.16 -9.54
CA LEU A 342 -16.47 11.70 -9.73
C LEU A 342 -17.43 11.37 -10.88
N ARG A 343 -17.04 10.39 -11.70
CA ARG A 343 -17.87 9.79 -12.75
C ARG A 343 -17.61 8.29 -12.77
N PRO A 344 -18.50 7.47 -13.34
CA PRO A 344 -18.22 6.05 -13.50
C PRO A 344 -16.84 5.80 -14.11
N LEU A 345 -16.02 5.02 -13.42
CA LEU A 345 -14.66 4.59 -13.75
C LEU A 345 -13.61 5.72 -13.82
N SER A 346 -13.92 6.96 -13.42
CA SER A 346 -12.98 8.08 -13.52
C SER A 346 -13.27 9.21 -12.54
N PHE A 347 -12.28 10.08 -12.33
CA PHE A 347 -12.46 11.35 -11.66
C PHE A 347 -11.58 12.43 -12.30
N SER A 348 -11.95 13.68 -12.08
CA SER A 348 -11.15 14.84 -12.45
C SER A 348 -11.04 15.83 -11.29
N THR A 349 -9.92 16.55 -11.22
CA THR A 349 -9.74 17.65 -10.26
C THR A 349 -10.42 18.90 -10.78
N VAL A 350 -11.24 19.56 -9.97
CA VAL A 350 -12.07 20.71 -10.35
C VAL A 350 -11.52 21.99 -9.75
N GLY A 351 -11.15 21.99 -8.47
CA GLY A 351 -10.71 23.21 -7.80
C GLY A 351 -10.01 22.94 -6.46
N VAL A 352 -9.41 24.01 -5.91
CA VAL A 352 -8.78 24.02 -4.61
C VAL A 352 -9.24 25.26 -3.84
N GLU A 353 -9.56 25.08 -2.57
CA GLU A 353 -9.78 26.14 -1.60
C GLU A 353 -8.71 26.05 -0.53
N SER A 354 -7.79 27.02 -0.48
CA SER A 354 -6.69 27.06 0.49
C SER A 354 -6.35 28.50 0.86
N GLN A 355 -5.92 28.71 2.10
CA GLN A 355 -5.33 29.98 2.54
C GLN A 355 -3.83 30.05 2.17
N ASP A 356 -3.20 28.88 1.97
CA ASP A 356 -1.79 28.75 1.57
C ASP A 356 -1.59 28.74 0.04
N ASP A 357 -2.61 29.17 -0.72
CA ASP A 357 -2.63 29.17 -2.19
C ASP A 357 -1.60 30.16 -2.78
N LEU A 358 -0.53 29.65 -3.37
CA LEU A 358 0.56 30.42 -4.00
C LEU A 358 0.19 31.03 -5.36
N VAL A 359 -0.96 30.64 -5.94
CA VAL A 359 -1.47 31.27 -7.17
C VAL A 359 -1.98 32.69 -6.87
N LYS A 360 -2.49 32.91 -5.65
CA LYS A 360 -2.93 34.21 -5.16
C LYS A 360 -1.73 35.03 -4.72
N THR A 361 -1.18 35.86 -5.61
CA THR A 361 0.03 36.64 -5.35
C THR A 361 -0.19 38.15 -5.60
N LYS A 362 0.59 38.98 -4.87
CA LYS A 362 0.66 40.45 -5.09
C LYS A 362 1.61 40.85 -6.24
N PHE A 363 2.40 39.90 -6.74
CA PHE A 363 3.44 40.19 -7.75
C PHE A 363 2.92 40.23 -9.19
N GLY A 364 1.74 39.71 -9.45
CA GLY A 364 1.12 39.70 -10.77
C GLY A 364 0.14 38.52 -10.94
N GLU A 365 -0.54 38.50 -12.06
CA GLU A 365 -1.43 37.42 -12.46
C GLU A 365 -0.80 36.63 -13.63
N TYR A 366 -1.17 35.34 -13.75
CA TYR A 366 -0.71 34.54 -14.88
C TYR A 366 -1.23 35.10 -16.20
N GLY A 367 -0.34 35.29 -17.18
CA GLY A 367 -0.69 35.87 -18.48
C GLY A 367 -0.60 37.38 -18.54
N GLU A 368 -0.35 38.07 -17.44
CA GLU A 368 -0.16 39.51 -17.39
C GLU A 368 1.31 39.91 -17.16
N MET A 369 1.64 41.18 -17.46
CA MET A 369 2.97 41.71 -17.14
C MET A 369 3.18 41.75 -15.62
N GLN A 370 4.31 41.19 -15.19
CA GLN A 370 4.68 41.15 -13.76
C GLN A 370 4.90 42.57 -13.21
N LYS A 371 4.54 42.76 -11.96
CA LYS A 371 4.71 44.03 -11.20
C LYS A 371 5.98 44.03 -10.32
N GLY A 372 6.58 42.87 -10.13
CA GLY A 372 7.74 42.69 -9.25
C GLY A 372 9.11 42.89 -9.93
N TRP A 373 9.16 42.95 -11.28
CA TRP A 373 10.39 43.13 -12.05
C TRP A 373 10.08 43.76 -13.43
N THR A 374 11.09 44.30 -14.08
CA THR A 374 10.99 45.02 -15.37
C THR A 374 11.39 44.14 -16.56
N ALA A 375 11.08 44.61 -17.77
CA ALA A 375 11.55 43.95 -18.99
C ALA A 375 13.09 43.87 -19.08
N GLU A 376 13.80 44.86 -18.54
CA GLU A 376 15.27 44.86 -18.52
C GLU A 376 15.82 43.82 -17.52
N ASP A 377 15.17 43.63 -16.37
CA ASP A 377 15.52 42.56 -15.44
C ASP A 377 15.36 41.20 -16.11
N ALA A 378 14.27 40.96 -16.83
CA ALA A 378 14.05 39.74 -17.60
C ALA A 378 15.12 39.51 -18.66
N LYS A 379 15.49 40.53 -19.45
CA LYS A 379 16.57 40.44 -20.44
C LYS A 379 17.90 40.07 -19.78
N GLY A 380 18.22 40.69 -18.64
CA GLY A 380 19.42 40.41 -17.86
C GLY A 380 19.46 38.93 -17.40
N PHE A 381 18.37 38.46 -16.80
CA PHE A 381 18.23 37.08 -16.38
C PHE A 381 18.37 36.07 -17.52
N ILE A 382 17.69 36.29 -18.65
CA ILE A 382 17.76 35.42 -19.84
C ILE A 382 19.19 35.38 -20.37
N LYS A 383 19.88 36.55 -20.45
CA LYS A 383 21.26 36.62 -20.92
C LYS A 383 22.21 35.80 -20.07
N VAL A 384 22.11 35.90 -18.74
CA VAL A 384 22.96 35.15 -17.80
C VAL A 384 22.63 33.66 -17.85
N THR A 385 21.34 33.31 -17.77
CA THR A 385 20.87 31.90 -17.73
C THR A 385 21.17 31.16 -19.04
N SER A 386 21.21 31.87 -20.20
CA SER A 386 21.57 31.27 -21.48
C SER A 386 23.08 31.00 -21.65
N THR A 387 23.92 31.56 -20.78
CA THR A 387 25.38 31.51 -20.97
C THR A 387 25.92 30.07 -21.05
N PRO A 388 25.53 29.09 -20.17
CA PRO A 388 26.04 27.71 -20.28
C PRO A 388 25.71 27.08 -21.64
N LEU A 389 24.48 27.26 -22.15
CA LEU A 389 24.06 26.74 -23.45
C LEU A 389 24.83 27.42 -24.60
N ARG A 390 25.00 28.73 -24.51
CA ARG A 390 25.79 29.48 -25.52
C ARG A 390 27.25 29.03 -25.57
N VAL A 391 27.85 28.76 -24.43
CA VAL A 391 29.20 28.19 -24.35
C VAL A 391 29.25 26.80 -24.99
N TYR A 392 28.29 25.95 -24.68
CA TYR A 392 28.21 24.60 -25.25
C TYR A 392 28.16 24.66 -26.79
N TYR A 393 27.17 25.36 -27.36
CA TYR A 393 26.99 25.45 -28.82
C TYR A 393 28.06 26.25 -29.52
N ALA A 394 28.75 27.16 -28.86
CA ALA A 394 29.90 27.83 -29.44
C ALA A 394 31.09 26.89 -29.71
N ASN A 395 31.22 25.85 -28.86
CA ASN A 395 32.28 24.86 -28.98
C ASN A 395 31.86 23.62 -29.83
N HIS A 396 30.56 23.45 -30.09
CA HIS A 396 30.02 22.31 -30.84
C HIS A 396 29.18 22.84 -32.02
N LYS A 397 29.84 23.57 -32.95
CA LYS A 397 29.17 24.25 -34.05
C LYS A 397 28.52 23.31 -35.07
N ASP A 398 28.93 22.07 -35.13
CA ASP A 398 28.47 21.06 -36.08
C ASP A 398 27.29 20.23 -35.53
N GLU A 399 26.85 20.47 -34.30
CA GLU A 399 25.65 19.83 -33.74
C GLU A 399 24.39 20.60 -34.17
N GLU A 400 23.55 19.99 -35.01
CA GLU A 400 22.21 20.47 -35.31
C GLU A 400 21.28 20.28 -34.09
N VAL A 401 20.48 21.32 -33.79
CA VAL A 401 19.51 21.28 -32.67
C VAL A 401 18.17 20.77 -33.17
#